data_7fde11955e2f66160707401fb02c0f26
#
_entry.id   7fde11955e2f66160707401fb02c0f26
#
_cell.length_a   1.000
_cell.length_b   1.000
_cell.length_c   1.000
_cell.angle_alpha   90.00
_cell.angle_beta   90.00
_cell.angle_gamma   90.00
#
_symmetry.space_group_name_H-M   'P 1'
#
loop_
_entity.id
_entity.type
_entity.pdbx_description
1 polymer ?
#
loop_
_entity_poly.entity_id
_entity_poly.type
_entity_poly.pdbx_seq_one_letter_code
_entity_poly.pdbx_strand_id
1 'polypeptide(L)'
;MNSINQRIAAELSAMASGQVLAQQVAAAVTVLDEGSTVPFIARYRKEATGSLDDTQLRYLEERLRYLRELDERRASILASIDEQGKLTAELTREINLAETKTRLEDLYLPYKQKRRTKGQIALEAGLGELADALFNDPTLNPETEAARFVDTDKGVADAKAALEGAKYILMERFAEDASLLEKLRSFLKQEATLSARLVPGKEQEGAKFSDYFEHDEPLRSAPSHRALAIFRGRNEGVLSASLKVGEETPGVATPGSMHPCEGMIGERFGISSQGRAADKWLGEVVRWTWKVKLYTHLETDLFGELREGAED
;
A
#
# COMPACT_ATOMS: atom_id res chain seq x y z
N MET A 1 13.10 22.16 4.31
CA MET A 1 11.97 21.47 4.97
C MET A 1 11.31 22.41 5.96
N ASN A 2 10.00 22.57 5.89
CA ASN A 2 9.26 23.29 6.92
C ASN A 2 9.30 22.49 8.23
N SER A 3 9.51 23.16 9.36
CA SER A 3 9.44 22.51 10.67
C SER A 3 8.04 21.92 10.92
N ILE A 4 7.94 20.94 11.82
CA ILE A 4 6.65 20.36 12.22
C ILE A 4 5.66 21.46 12.63
N ASN A 5 6.12 22.44 13.40
CA ASN A 5 5.28 23.56 13.86
C ASN A 5 4.77 24.42 12.70
N GLN A 6 5.61 24.70 11.71
CA GLN A 6 5.21 25.45 10.51
C GLN A 6 4.17 24.68 9.69
N ARG A 7 4.34 23.39 9.56
CA ARG A 7 3.40 22.52 8.83
C ARG A 7 2.04 22.47 9.53
N ILE A 8 2.00 22.24 10.82
CA ILE A 8 0.77 22.22 11.61
C ILE A 8 0.07 23.59 11.57
N ALA A 9 0.83 24.68 11.67
CA ALA A 9 0.28 26.03 11.56
C ALA A 9 -0.39 26.29 10.21
N ALA A 10 0.22 25.84 9.11
CA ALA A 10 -0.35 25.96 7.78
C ALA A 10 -1.64 25.12 7.63
N GLU A 11 -1.65 23.89 8.14
CA GLU A 11 -2.82 23.00 8.13
C GLU A 11 -3.98 23.60 8.95
N LEU A 12 -3.71 24.09 10.14
CA LEU A 12 -4.71 24.76 11.00
C LEU A 12 -5.25 26.04 10.35
N SER A 13 -4.39 26.82 9.70
CA SER A 13 -4.81 28.04 8.99
C SER A 13 -5.73 27.71 7.82
N ALA A 14 -5.52 26.59 7.14
CA ALA A 14 -6.39 26.13 6.05
C ALA A 14 -7.77 25.65 6.52
N MET A 15 -7.85 25.16 7.76
CA MET A 15 -9.10 24.65 8.35
C MET A 15 -9.92 25.73 9.04
N ALA A 16 -9.29 26.82 9.48
CA ALA A 16 -9.92 27.88 10.25
C ALA A 16 -10.21 29.13 9.39
N SER A 17 -11.12 29.97 9.83
CA SER A 17 -11.40 31.29 9.24
C SER A 17 -10.35 32.34 9.58
N GLY A 18 -9.20 31.95 10.18
CA GLY A 18 -8.14 32.85 10.60
C GLY A 18 -6.75 32.21 10.51
N GLN A 19 -5.74 33.05 10.43
CA GLN A 19 -4.34 32.63 10.39
C GLN A 19 -3.87 32.10 11.76
N VAL A 20 -3.30 30.90 11.77
CA VAL A 20 -2.58 30.33 12.92
C VAL A 20 -1.08 30.44 12.65
N LEU A 21 -0.37 31.04 13.61
CA LEU A 21 1.06 31.26 13.50
C LEU A 21 1.86 30.07 14.06
N ALA A 22 3.04 29.83 13.49
CA ALA A 22 3.93 28.79 13.99
C ALA A 22 4.32 28.99 15.47
N GLN A 23 4.34 30.21 15.95
CA GLN A 23 4.59 30.54 17.37
C GLN A 23 3.48 30.06 18.30
N GLN A 24 2.21 30.13 17.86
CA GLN A 24 1.07 29.61 18.61
C GLN A 24 1.16 28.08 18.71
N VAL A 25 1.51 27.41 17.62
CA VAL A 25 1.74 25.97 17.60
C VAL A 25 2.90 25.60 18.51
N ALA A 26 4.03 26.30 18.45
CA ALA A 26 5.19 26.05 19.30
C ALA A 26 4.87 26.17 20.79
N ALA A 27 4.09 27.16 21.16
CA ALA A 27 3.63 27.35 22.54
C ALA A 27 2.73 26.20 23.01
N ALA A 28 1.78 25.77 22.17
CA ALA A 28 0.91 24.64 22.47
C ALA A 28 1.70 23.33 22.61
N VAL A 29 2.66 23.09 21.71
CA VAL A 29 3.54 21.91 21.76
C VAL A 29 4.34 21.87 23.07
N THR A 30 4.89 23.01 23.50
CA THR A 30 5.63 23.10 24.76
C THR A 30 4.74 22.69 25.95
N VAL A 31 3.53 23.20 26.03
CA VAL A 31 2.60 22.90 27.14
C VAL A 31 2.12 21.44 27.08
N LEU A 32 1.91 20.87 25.88
CA LEU A 32 1.60 19.44 25.71
C LEU A 32 2.77 18.55 26.16
N ASP A 33 4.00 18.91 25.78
CA ASP A 33 5.20 18.16 26.17
C ASP A 33 5.47 18.22 27.69
N GLU A 34 5.00 19.25 28.37
CA GLU A 34 4.99 19.36 29.82
C GLU A 34 3.92 18.49 30.50
N GLY A 35 3.10 17.80 29.73
CA GLY A 35 2.09 16.86 30.21
C GLY A 35 0.68 17.44 30.40
N SER A 36 0.43 18.66 29.95
CA SER A 36 -0.90 19.26 30.01
C SER A 36 -1.85 18.60 29.00
N THR A 37 -3.11 18.45 29.39
CA THR A 37 -4.16 17.91 28.51
C THR A 37 -4.76 19.00 27.62
N VAL A 38 -5.30 18.60 26.48
CA VAL A 38 -6.00 19.53 25.56
C VAL A 38 -7.10 20.33 26.25
N PRO A 39 -8.03 19.74 27.03
CA PRO A 39 -9.05 20.51 27.74
C PRO A 39 -8.48 21.53 28.73
N PHE A 40 -7.38 21.20 29.40
CA PHE A 40 -6.71 22.12 30.32
C PHE A 40 -6.13 23.32 29.56
N ILE A 41 -5.44 23.09 28.45
CA ILE A 41 -4.83 24.13 27.62
C ILE A 41 -5.91 25.05 27.04
N ALA A 42 -6.97 24.49 26.51
CA ALA A 42 -8.08 25.26 25.93
C ALA A 42 -8.77 26.17 26.93
N ARG A 43 -8.82 25.76 28.20
CA ARG A 43 -9.48 26.52 29.27
C ARG A 43 -8.56 27.49 29.98
N TYR A 44 -7.33 27.09 30.30
CA TYR A 44 -6.46 27.81 31.25
C TYR A 44 -5.19 28.37 30.62
N ARG A 45 -4.87 28.06 29.37
CA ARG A 45 -3.64 28.50 28.70
C ARG A 45 -3.91 29.25 27.39
N LYS A 46 -5.05 29.94 27.31
CA LYS A 46 -5.42 30.69 26.09
C LYS A 46 -4.40 31.76 25.72
N GLU A 47 -3.84 32.45 26.71
CA GLU A 47 -2.81 33.47 26.50
C GLU A 47 -1.53 32.91 25.88
N ALA A 48 -1.14 31.72 26.26
CA ALA A 48 0.06 31.07 25.73
C ALA A 48 -0.11 30.60 24.27
N THR A 49 -1.30 30.13 23.92
CA THR A 49 -1.56 29.54 22.58
C THR A 49 -2.20 30.52 21.61
N GLY A 50 -2.40 31.76 22.00
CA GLY A 50 -3.12 32.73 21.16
C GLY A 50 -4.57 32.34 20.91
N SER A 51 -5.22 31.76 21.93
CA SER A 51 -6.63 31.36 21.93
C SER A 51 -6.99 30.22 20.97
N LEU A 52 -6.09 29.26 20.76
CA LEU A 52 -6.45 28.03 20.07
C LEU A 52 -7.58 27.30 20.82
N ASP A 53 -8.61 26.91 20.10
CA ASP A 53 -9.77 26.22 20.68
C ASP A 53 -9.50 24.70 20.86
N ASP A 54 -10.44 24.02 21.49
CA ASP A 54 -10.35 22.57 21.75
C ASP A 54 -10.16 21.75 20.46
N THR A 55 -10.90 22.08 19.41
CA THR A 55 -10.83 21.39 18.12
C THR A 55 -9.46 21.56 17.46
N GLN A 56 -8.94 22.79 17.46
CA GLN A 56 -7.59 23.09 16.93
C GLN A 56 -6.50 22.38 17.72
N LEU A 57 -6.61 22.36 19.06
CA LEU A 57 -5.64 21.70 19.93
C LEU A 57 -5.67 20.17 19.79
N ARG A 58 -6.83 19.54 19.61
CA ARG A 58 -6.93 18.10 19.34
C ARG A 58 -6.28 17.75 18.00
N TYR A 59 -6.57 18.51 16.98
CA TYR A 59 -5.93 18.34 15.67
C TYR A 59 -4.40 18.48 15.78
N LEU A 60 -3.94 19.51 16.46
CA LEU A 60 -2.52 19.76 16.70
C LEU A 60 -1.86 18.58 17.42
N GLU A 61 -2.46 18.06 18.47
CA GLU A 61 -1.94 16.92 19.26
C GLU A 61 -1.79 15.67 18.40
N GLU A 62 -2.81 15.33 17.61
CA GLU A 62 -2.79 14.18 16.69
C GLU A 62 -1.74 14.35 15.59
N ARG A 63 -1.70 15.52 14.94
CA ARG A 63 -0.72 15.80 13.90
C ARG A 63 0.70 15.83 14.42
N LEU A 64 0.92 16.37 15.62
CA LEU A 64 2.23 16.38 16.26
C LEU A 64 2.75 14.95 16.47
N ARG A 65 1.91 14.08 17.02
CA ARG A 65 2.25 12.67 17.21
C ARG A 65 2.58 12.00 15.89
N TYR A 66 1.71 12.16 14.90
CA TYR A 66 1.91 11.57 13.58
C TYR A 66 3.19 12.05 12.90
N LEU A 67 3.46 13.35 12.90
CA LEU A 67 4.63 13.92 12.24
C LEU A 67 5.94 13.57 12.96
N ARG A 68 5.92 13.45 14.28
CA ARG A 68 7.07 12.96 15.06
C ARG A 68 7.37 11.50 14.72
N GLU A 69 6.37 10.65 14.71
CA GLU A 69 6.52 9.24 14.31
C GLU A 69 6.99 9.10 12.86
N LEU A 70 6.48 9.95 11.97
CA LEU A 70 6.92 10.02 10.58
C LEU A 70 8.41 10.35 10.48
N ASP A 71 8.88 11.34 11.23
CA ASP A 71 10.29 11.74 11.22
C ASP A 71 11.21 10.68 11.83
N GLU A 72 10.78 10.01 12.90
CA GLU A 72 11.51 8.86 13.46
C GLU A 72 11.61 7.71 12.44
N ARG A 73 10.49 7.39 11.80
CA ARG A 73 10.47 6.32 10.80
C ARG A 73 11.33 6.66 9.60
N ARG A 74 11.30 7.92 9.14
CA ARG A 74 12.18 8.42 8.07
C ARG A 74 13.65 8.21 8.40
N ALA A 75 14.07 8.62 9.58
CA ALA A 75 15.45 8.45 10.02
C ALA A 75 15.86 6.97 10.10
N SER A 76 14.99 6.12 10.60
CA SER A 76 15.20 4.67 10.68
C SER A 76 15.36 4.05 9.29
N ILE A 77 14.51 4.43 8.34
CA ILE A 77 14.56 3.93 6.95
C ILE A 77 15.85 4.38 6.26
N LEU A 78 16.21 5.65 6.36
CA LEU A 78 17.46 6.17 5.79
C LEU A 78 18.67 5.44 6.34
N ALA A 79 18.73 5.22 7.64
CA ALA A 79 19.81 4.48 8.28
C ALA A 79 19.88 3.03 7.80
N SER A 80 18.75 2.36 7.68
CA SER A 80 18.68 0.96 7.21
C SER A 80 19.17 0.81 5.77
N ILE A 81 18.77 1.70 4.88
CA ILE A 81 19.18 1.67 3.46
C ILE A 81 20.66 2.03 3.33
N ASP A 82 21.14 3.00 4.10
CA ASP A 82 22.55 3.40 4.11
C ASP A 82 23.44 2.28 4.61
N GLU A 83 23.04 1.58 5.66
CA GLU A 83 23.75 0.39 6.18
C GLU A 83 23.90 -0.71 5.11
N GLN A 84 22.91 -0.86 4.23
CA GLN A 84 22.94 -1.79 3.11
C GLN A 84 23.82 -1.29 1.94
N GLY A 85 24.34 -0.07 2.00
CA GLY A 85 25.12 0.55 0.93
C GLY A 85 24.31 0.90 -0.33
N LYS A 86 22.99 1.03 -0.21
CA LYS A 86 22.07 1.23 -1.34
C LYS A 86 21.45 2.62 -1.38
N LEU A 87 21.81 3.50 -0.46
CA LEU A 87 21.26 4.84 -0.40
C LEU A 87 21.88 5.74 -1.49
N THR A 88 21.03 6.32 -2.32
CA THR A 88 21.42 7.27 -3.36
C THR A 88 20.91 8.67 -3.01
N ALA A 89 21.48 9.71 -3.66
CA ALA A 89 21.01 11.09 -3.47
C ALA A 89 19.53 11.27 -3.90
N GLU A 90 19.12 10.61 -4.97
CA GLU A 90 17.74 10.64 -5.45
C GLU A 90 16.77 9.98 -4.45
N LEU A 91 17.09 8.78 -3.98
CA LEU A 91 16.29 8.06 -3.00
C LEU A 91 16.21 8.83 -1.67
N THR A 92 17.31 9.39 -1.21
CA THR A 92 17.36 10.26 -0.01
C THR A 92 16.39 11.43 -0.17
N ARG A 93 16.37 12.07 -1.33
CA ARG A 93 15.47 13.18 -1.60
C ARG A 93 14.00 12.74 -1.59
N GLU A 94 13.67 11.63 -2.22
CA GLU A 94 12.30 11.09 -2.23
C GLU A 94 11.83 10.73 -0.82
N ILE A 95 12.67 10.09 -0.01
CA ILE A 95 12.36 9.73 1.38
C ILE A 95 12.17 11.00 2.23
N ASN A 96 13.02 12.01 2.04
CA ASN A 96 12.91 13.27 2.77
C ASN A 96 11.68 14.09 2.37
N LEU A 97 11.18 13.95 1.15
CA LEU A 97 9.97 14.61 0.66
C LEU A 97 8.68 13.84 1.00
N ALA A 98 8.77 12.62 1.47
CA ALA A 98 7.59 11.82 1.82
C ALA A 98 6.81 12.47 2.97
N GLU A 99 5.52 12.69 2.74
CA GLU A 99 4.63 13.39 3.68
C GLU A 99 3.73 12.45 4.48
N THR A 100 3.78 11.15 4.18
CA THR A 100 2.97 10.12 4.83
C THR A 100 3.80 8.89 5.18
N LYS A 101 3.38 8.17 6.23
CA LYS A 101 3.98 6.88 6.59
C LYS A 101 3.84 5.86 5.45
N THR A 102 2.70 5.85 4.77
CA THR A 102 2.45 4.97 3.63
C THR A 102 3.48 5.19 2.51
N ARG A 103 3.78 6.44 2.17
CA ARG A 103 4.80 6.76 1.16
C ARG A 103 6.19 6.30 1.59
N LEU A 104 6.55 6.49 2.85
CA LEU A 104 7.82 6.00 3.40
C LEU A 104 7.93 4.48 3.30
N GLU A 105 6.90 3.75 3.68
CA GLU A 105 6.89 2.29 3.62
C GLU A 105 6.95 1.78 2.16
N ASP A 106 6.26 2.43 1.24
CA ASP A 106 6.35 2.10 -0.19
C ASP A 106 7.78 2.29 -0.73
N LEU A 107 8.45 3.38 -0.38
CA LEU A 107 9.85 3.64 -0.78
C LEU A 107 10.84 2.68 -0.13
N TYR A 108 10.56 2.25 1.08
CA TYR A 108 11.41 1.31 1.82
C TYR A 108 11.23 -0.14 1.40
N LEU A 109 10.08 -0.51 0.83
CA LEU A 109 9.69 -1.89 0.55
C LEU A 109 10.77 -2.71 -0.20
N PRO A 110 11.45 -2.20 -1.24
CA PRO A 110 12.52 -2.94 -1.93
C PRO A 110 13.73 -3.25 -1.06
N TYR A 111 13.96 -2.46 0.00
CA TYR A 111 15.14 -2.53 0.87
C TYR A 111 14.85 -3.22 2.20
N LYS A 112 13.58 -3.50 2.46
CA LYS A 112 13.14 -4.18 3.68
C LYS A 112 13.67 -5.60 3.70
N GLN A 113 14.28 -6.01 4.81
CA GLN A 113 14.73 -7.38 4.99
C GLN A 113 13.53 -8.33 4.98
N LYS A 114 13.58 -9.31 4.10
CA LYS A 114 12.52 -10.31 3.90
C LYS A 114 13.04 -11.70 4.17
N ARG A 115 12.12 -12.61 4.47
CA ARG A 115 12.44 -14.04 4.39
C ARG A 115 12.79 -14.38 2.95
N ARG A 116 13.61 -15.41 2.77
CA ARG A 116 13.99 -15.92 1.46
C ARG A 116 12.74 -16.22 0.61
N THR A 117 12.55 -15.45 -0.46
CA THR A 117 11.40 -15.54 -1.35
C THR A 117 11.72 -16.43 -2.55
N LYS A 118 10.69 -16.83 -3.31
CA LYS A 118 10.87 -17.56 -4.57
C LYS A 118 11.66 -16.76 -5.61
N GLY A 119 11.44 -15.43 -5.66
CA GLY A 119 12.21 -14.54 -6.52
C GLY A 119 13.66 -14.44 -6.11
N GLN A 120 13.96 -14.42 -4.83
CA GLN A 120 15.33 -14.43 -4.32
C GLN A 120 16.05 -15.75 -4.62
N ILE A 121 15.38 -16.88 -4.44
CA ILE A 121 15.88 -18.20 -4.83
C ILE A 121 16.21 -18.23 -6.33
N ALA A 122 15.33 -17.69 -7.16
CA ALA A 122 15.55 -17.59 -8.60
C ALA A 122 16.73 -16.69 -8.95
N LEU A 123 16.92 -15.57 -8.26
CA LEU A 123 18.10 -14.71 -8.43
C LEU A 123 19.39 -15.45 -8.08
N GLU A 124 19.41 -16.19 -6.99
CA GLU A 124 20.57 -17.00 -6.59
C GLU A 124 20.87 -18.11 -7.62
N ALA A 125 19.85 -18.62 -8.31
CA ALA A 125 20.00 -19.58 -9.41
C ALA A 125 20.44 -18.94 -10.74
N GLY A 126 20.69 -17.63 -10.78
CA GLY A 126 21.16 -16.93 -11.98
C GLY A 126 20.05 -16.54 -12.97
N LEU A 127 18.77 -16.63 -12.59
CA LEU A 127 17.64 -16.37 -13.47
C LEU A 127 17.33 -14.88 -13.67
N GLY A 128 18.01 -13.99 -12.98
CA GLY A 128 17.87 -12.54 -13.15
C GLY A 128 18.16 -12.06 -14.56
N GLU A 129 19.18 -12.63 -15.21
CA GLU A 129 19.52 -12.32 -16.61
C GLU A 129 18.41 -12.74 -17.59
N LEU A 130 17.77 -13.89 -17.35
CA LEU A 130 16.62 -14.34 -18.15
C LEU A 130 15.43 -13.40 -17.98
N ALA A 131 15.10 -13.02 -16.75
CA ALA A 131 14.03 -12.08 -16.46
C ALA A 131 14.26 -10.73 -17.14
N ASP A 132 15.45 -10.20 -17.05
CA ASP A 132 15.82 -8.92 -17.67
C ASP A 132 15.83 -9.01 -19.21
N ALA A 133 16.32 -10.08 -19.79
CA ALA A 133 16.34 -10.27 -21.22
C ALA A 133 14.92 -10.27 -21.82
N LEU A 134 14.00 -11.02 -21.23
CA LEU A 134 12.61 -11.10 -21.72
C LEU A 134 11.83 -9.81 -21.48
N PHE A 135 12.10 -9.14 -20.36
CA PHE A 135 11.44 -7.86 -20.04
C PHE A 135 11.94 -6.75 -20.97
N ASN A 136 13.24 -6.67 -21.22
CA ASN A 136 13.83 -5.62 -22.06
C ASN A 136 13.64 -5.84 -23.55
N ASP A 137 13.54 -7.10 -23.99
CA ASP A 137 13.31 -7.47 -25.39
C ASP A 137 12.19 -8.53 -25.54
N PRO A 138 10.93 -8.10 -25.60
CA PRO A 138 9.78 -9.01 -25.77
C PRO A 138 9.73 -9.77 -27.10
N THR A 139 10.60 -9.48 -28.04
CA THR A 139 10.71 -10.24 -29.32
C THR A 139 11.39 -11.58 -29.13
N LEU A 140 12.12 -11.77 -28.05
CA LEU A 140 12.79 -13.03 -27.72
C LEU A 140 11.75 -14.11 -27.38
N ASN A 141 12.05 -15.34 -27.84
CA ASN A 141 11.23 -16.48 -27.50
C ASN A 141 11.54 -16.95 -26.07
N PRO A 142 10.57 -16.97 -25.15
CA PRO A 142 10.82 -17.32 -23.76
C PRO A 142 11.44 -18.71 -23.57
N GLU A 143 10.92 -19.72 -24.26
CA GLU A 143 11.40 -21.09 -24.11
C GLU A 143 12.83 -21.25 -24.63
N THR A 144 13.14 -20.62 -25.75
CA THR A 144 14.48 -20.65 -26.33
C THR A 144 15.50 -19.97 -25.43
N GLU A 145 15.16 -18.80 -24.90
CA GLU A 145 16.03 -18.09 -23.95
C GLU A 145 16.18 -18.87 -22.63
N ALA A 146 15.09 -19.41 -22.10
CA ALA A 146 15.08 -20.18 -20.86
C ALA A 146 15.93 -21.44 -20.92
N ALA A 147 16.04 -22.09 -22.08
CA ALA A 147 16.85 -23.28 -22.28
C ALA A 147 18.34 -23.06 -21.93
N ARG A 148 18.84 -21.84 -22.08
CA ARG A 148 20.22 -21.47 -21.74
C ARG A 148 20.47 -21.43 -20.22
N PHE A 149 19.45 -21.35 -19.41
CA PHE A 149 19.51 -21.22 -17.96
C PHE A 149 19.20 -22.52 -17.22
N VAL A 150 18.98 -23.60 -17.93
CA VAL A 150 18.81 -24.93 -17.35
C VAL A 150 20.11 -25.38 -16.68
N ASP A 151 20.05 -25.63 -15.39
CA ASP A 151 21.18 -26.03 -14.56
C ASP A 151 20.67 -26.79 -13.33
N THR A 152 20.79 -28.11 -13.38
CA THR A 152 20.31 -28.98 -12.29
C THR A 152 21.06 -28.76 -10.98
N ASP A 153 22.32 -28.33 -11.03
CA ASP A 153 23.10 -28.03 -9.84
C ASP A 153 22.59 -26.80 -9.11
N LYS A 154 21.96 -25.88 -9.84
CA LYS A 154 21.28 -24.69 -9.28
C LYS A 154 19.78 -24.89 -9.02
N GLY A 155 19.28 -26.10 -9.22
CA GLY A 155 17.87 -26.42 -9.03
C GLY A 155 16.94 -26.00 -10.17
N VAL A 156 17.50 -25.67 -11.34
CA VAL A 156 16.72 -25.33 -12.56
C VAL A 156 16.67 -26.53 -13.48
N ALA A 157 15.64 -27.35 -13.33
CA ALA A 157 15.55 -28.65 -13.97
C ALA A 157 15.27 -28.58 -15.48
N ASP A 158 14.51 -27.59 -15.92
CA ASP A 158 14.06 -27.43 -17.30
C ASP A 158 13.75 -25.96 -17.64
N ALA A 159 13.40 -25.68 -18.88
CA ALA A 159 13.03 -24.35 -19.36
C ALA A 159 11.79 -23.81 -18.62
N LYS A 160 10.83 -24.64 -18.29
CA LYS A 160 9.64 -24.25 -17.52
C LYS A 160 10.01 -23.77 -16.13
N ALA A 161 10.90 -24.45 -15.43
CA ALA A 161 11.40 -24.04 -14.12
C ALA A 161 12.15 -22.71 -14.21
N ALA A 162 12.95 -22.51 -15.26
CA ALA A 162 13.65 -21.26 -15.52
C ALA A 162 12.67 -20.09 -15.72
N LEU A 163 11.64 -20.26 -16.52
CA LEU A 163 10.60 -19.25 -16.75
C LEU A 163 9.78 -18.96 -15.51
N GLU A 164 9.48 -19.97 -14.70
CA GLU A 164 8.78 -19.80 -13.43
C GLU A 164 9.62 -18.96 -12.45
N GLY A 165 10.90 -19.23 -12.33
CA GLY A 165 11.80 -18.42 -11.51
C GLY A 165 11.94 -16.98 -12.00
N ALA A 166 12.10 -16.77 -13.30
CA ALA A 166 12.14 -15.45 -13.92
C ALA A 166 10.82 -14.66 -13.67
N LYS A 167 9.69 -15.35 -13.73
CA LYS A 167 8.38 -14.78 -13.43
C LYS A 167 8.33 -14.24 -11.99
N TYR A 168 8.75 -15.02 -11.00
CA TYR A 168 8.78 -14.57 -9.61
C TYR A 168 9.70 -13.38 -9.39
N ILE A 169 10.83 -13.32 -10.08
CA ILE A 169 11.74 -12.16 -10.02
C ILE A 169 11.02 -10.90 -10.48
N LEU A 170 10.35 -10.93 -11.63
CA LEU A 170 9.63 -9.78 -12.16
C LEU A 170 8.41 -9.42 -11.30
N MET A 171 7.66 -10.42 -10.82
CA MET A 171 6.52 -10.20 -9.94
C MET A 171 6.92 -9.43 -8.67
N GLU A 172 7.99 -9.82 -8.02
CA GLU A 172 8.49 -9.14 -6.83
C GLU A 172 8.98 -7.73 -7.14
N ARG A 173 9.69 -7.55 -8.25
CA ARG A 173 10.15 -6.24 -8.72
C ARG A 173 8.98 -5.29 -8.99
N PHE A 174 7.95 -5.75 -9.68
CA PHE A 174 6.78 -4.96 -10.02
C PHE A 174 5.93 -4.63 -8.78
N ALA A 175 5.78 -5.59 -7.88
CA ALA A 175 5.01 -5.41 -6.64
C ALA A 175 5.65 -4.43 -5.65
N GLU A 176 6.92 -4.12 -5.80
CA GLU A 176 7.66 -3.21 -4.93
C GLU A 176 7.84 -1.80 -5.52
N ASP A 177 7.27 -1.53 -6.69
CA ASP A 177 7.33 -0.21 -7.32
C ASP A 177 6.44 0.79 -6.58
N ALA A 178 7.05 1.77 -5.95
CA ALA A 178 6.35 2.74 -5.10
C ALA A 178 5.34 3.59 -5.89
N SER A 179 5.66 3.96 -7.13
CA SER A 179 4.78 4.73 -8.00
C SER A 179 3.53 3.92 -8.39
N LEU A 180 3.71 2.65 -8.70
CA LEU A 180 2.60 1.74 -8.99
C LEU A 180 1.71 1.52 -7.76
N LEU A 181 2.30 1.29 -6.59
CA LEU A 181 1.55 1.12 -5.34
C LEU A 181 0.68 2.33 -5.03
N GLU A 182 1.22 3.53 -5.17
CA GLU A 182 0.46 4.78 -4.97
C GLU A 182 -0.72 4.91 -5.93
N LYS A 183 -0.50 4.66 -7.22
CA LYS A 183 -1.56 4.71 -8.25
C LYS A 183 -2.65 3.69 -8.01
N LEU A 184 -2.28 2.44 -7.75
CA LEU A 184 -3.25 1.36 -7.49
C LEU A 184 -4.05 1.62 -6.22
N ARG A 185 -3.42 2.08 -5.16
CA ARG A 185 -4.10 2.41 -3.90
C ARG A 185 -5.11 3.53 -4.10
N SER A 186 -4.72 4.61 -4.79
CA SER A 186 -5.62 5.72 -5.12
C SER A 186 -6.79 5.27 -5.99
N PHE A 187 -6.54 4.45 -6.99
CA PHE A 187 -7.57 3.88 -7.84
C PHE A 187 -8.57 3.03 -7.05
N LEU A 188 -8.09 2.13 -6.20
CA LEU A 188 -8.94 1.28 -5.38
C LEU A 188 -9.77 2.08 -4.38
N LYS A 189 -9.20 3.11 -3.76
CA LYS A 189 -9.96 4.01 -2.86
C LYS A 189 -11.16 4.65 -3.56
N GLN A 190 -11.03 5.01 -4.83
CA GLN A 190 -12.07 5.66 -5.60
C GLN A 190 -13.09 4.70 -6.21
N GLU A 191 -12.62 3.58 -6.74
CA GLU A 191 -13.40 2.70 -7.61
C GLU A 191 -13.79 1.37 -7.00
N ALA A 192 -13.11 0.94 -5.92
CA ALA A 192 -13.38 -0.37 -5.34
C ALA A 192 -14.69 -0.42 -4.57
N THR A 193 -15.29 -1.60 -4.57
CA THR A 193 -16.44 -1.98 -3.77
C THR A 193 -16.00 -2.86 -2.62
N LEU A 194 -16.38 -2.50 -1.39
CA LEU A 194 -16.25 -3.37 -0.23
C LEU A 194 -17.36 -4.42 -0.29
N SER A 195 -17.00 -5.67 -0.40
CA SER A 195 -17.90 -6.80 -0.54
C SER A 195 -17.81 -7.72 0.65
N ALA A 196 -18.94 -8.05 1.26
CA ALA A 196 -19.03 -9.04 2.32
C ALA A 196 -19.97 -10.17 1.91
N ARG A 197 -19.59 -11.40 2.26
CA ARG A 197 -20.38 -12.61 1.98
C ARG A 197 -20.35 -13.56 3.16
N LEU A 198 -21.42 -14.29 3.35
CA LEU A 198 -21.47 -15.37 4.33
C LEU A 198 -20.50 -16.49 3.93
N VAL A 199 -19.73 -16.98 4.91
CA VAL A 199 -18.97 -18.21 4.75
C VAL A 199 -19.95 -19.39 4.71
N PRO A 200 -19.88 -20.27 3.70
CA PRO A 200 -20.81 -21.39 3.58
C PRO A 200 -20.89 -22.23 4.86
N GLY A 201 -22.11 -22.53 5.30
CA GLY A 201 -22.37 -23.34 6.50
C GLY A 201 -22.32 -22.59 7.82
N LYS A 202 -22.16 -21.27 7.80
CA LYS A 202 -22.06 -20.41 9.00
C LYS A 202 -23.29 -19.55 9.29
N GLU A 203 -24.43 -19.86 8.71
CA GLU A 203 -25.67 -19.07 8.82
C GLU A 203 -26.12 -18.89 10.27
N GLN A 204 -26.04 -19.95 11.06
CA GLN A 204 -26.49 -19.92 12.46
C GLN A 204 -25.47 -19.20 13.36
N GLU A 205 -24.19 -19.52 13.21
CA GLU A 205 -23.12 -18.89 13.99
C GLU A 205 -23.01 -17.40 13.67
N GLY A 206 -23.27 -17.03 12.42
CA GLY A 206 -23.17 -15.66 11.91
C GLY A 206 -24.47 -14.85 11.97
N ALA A 207 -25.54 -15.35 12.62
CA ALA A 207 -26.86 -14.71 12.58
C ALA A 207 -26.85 -13.22 12.95
N LYS A 208 -26.00 -12.80 13.88
CA LYS A 208 -25.83 -11.39 14.27
C LYS A 208 -25.23 -10.50 13.16
N PHE A 209 -24.65 -11.10 12.12
CA PHE A 209 -24.10 -10.42 10.96
C PHE A 209 -24.97 -10.58 9.70
N SER A 210 -26.23 -10.98 9.83
CA SER A 210 -27.12 -11.31 8.70
C SER A 210 -27.25 -10.18 7.68
N ASP A 211 -27.16 -8.92 8.10
CA ASP A 211 -27.19 -7.75 7.22
C ASP A 211 -26.00 -7.70 6.24
N TYR A 212 -24.95 -8.43 6.52
CA TYR A 212 -23.71 -8.48 5.73
C TYR A 212 -23.50 -9.81 5.00
N PHE A 213 -24.46 -10.70 4.99
CA PHE A 213 -24.35 -11.99 4.30
C PHE A 213 -24.20 -11.85 2.78
N GLU A 214 -24.76 -10.78 2.24
CA GLU A 214 -24.65 -10.39 0.84
C GLU A 214 -24.68 -8.85 0.78
N HIS A 215 -23.52 -8.24 1.02
CA HIS A 215 -23.42 -6.81 1.15
C HIS A 215 -22.30 -6.24 0.28
N ASP A 216 -22.64 -5.27 -0.56
CA ASP A 216 -21.71 -4.54 -1.40
C ASP A 216 -21.93 -3.03 -1.20
N GLU A 217 -20.87 -2.28 -0.96
CA GLU A 217 -20.91 -0.83 -0.90
C GLU A 217 -19.60 -0.21 -1.43
N PRO A 218 -19.68 1.03 -2.00
CA PRO A 218 -18.46 1.71 -2.42
C PRO A 218 -17.49 1.92 -1.26
N LEU A 219 -16.23 1.54 -1.45
CA LEU A 219 -15.19 1.70 -0.42
C LEU A 219 -15.07 3.15 0.05
N ARG A 220 -15.10 4.10 -0.91
CA ARG A 220 -14.95 5.55 -0.66
C ARG A 220 -16.00 6.14 0.29
N SER A 221 -17.14 5.51 0.43
CA SER A 221 -18.27 5.99 1.24
C SER A 221 -18.71 4.99 2.31
N ALA A 222 -17.93 3.92 2.51
CA ALA A 222 -18.24 2.92 3.53
C ALA A 222 -18.12 3.53 4.94
N PRO A 223 -19.23 3.59 5.73
CA PRO A 223 -19.15 4.09 7.09
C PRO A 223 -18.28 3.19 7.97
N SER A 224 -17.49 3.79 8.81
CA SER A 224 -16.55 3.10 9.68
C SER A 224 -17.18 2.01 10.55
N HIS A 225 -18.37 2.28 11.10
CA HIS A 225 -19.07 1.31 11.94
C HIS A 225 -19.51 0.04 11.18
N ARG A 226 -19.88 0.18 9.88
CA ARG A 226 -20.19 -0.99 9.03
C ARG A 226 -18.94 -1.77 8.68
N ALA A 227 -17.86 -1.07 8.32
CA ALA A 227 -16.59 -1.71 8.06
C ALA A 227 -16.11 -2.52 9.27
N LEU A 228 -16.20 -1.97 10.48
CA LEU A 228 -15.84 -2.67 11.72
C LEU A 228 -16.71 -3.91 11.96
N ALA A 229 -18.02 -3.83 11.69
CA ALA A 229 -18.93 -4.97 11.82
C ALA A 229 -18.55 -6.09 10.85
N ILE A 230 -18.23 -5.76 9.59
CA ILE A 230 -17.76 -6.71 8.58
C ILE A 230 -16.44 -7.36 9.01
N PHE A 231 -15.48 -6.57 9.50
CA PHE A 231 -14.19 -7.09 9.96
C PHE A 231 -14.33 -7.98 11.20
N ARG A 232 -15.27 -7.67 12.09
CA ARG A 232 -15.58 -8.54 13.23
C ARG A 232 -16.13 -9.88 12.75
N GLY A 233 -17.09 -9.88 11.83
CA GLY A 233 -17.63 -11.10 11.22
C GLY A 233 -16.57 -11.94 10.51
N ARG A 234 -15.62 -11.28 9.84
CA ARG A 234 -14.46 -11.93 9.24
C ARG A 234 -13.55 -12.58 10.28
N ASN A 235 -13.25 -11.87 11.36
CA ASN A 235 -12.42 -12.39 12.45
C ASN A 235 -13.07 -13.57 13.17
N GLU A 236 -14.39 -13.58 13.27
CA GLU A 236 -15.16 -14.70 13.82
C GLU A 236 -15.31 -15.87 12.83
N GLY A 237 -14.82 -15.73 11.59
CA GLY A 237 -14.86 -16.78 10.58
C GLY A 237 -16.23 -17.01 9.95
N VAL A 238 -17.17 -16.08 10.10
CA VAL A 238 -18.55 -16.18 9.58
C VAL A 238 -18.80 -15.35 8.32
N LEU A 239 -17.99 -14.31 8.10
CA LEU A 239 -18.01 -13.48 6.89
C LEU A 239 -16.68 -13.57 6.14
N SER A 240 -16.72 -13.48 4.83
CA SER A 240 -15.60 -13.10 3.99
C SER A 240 -15.74 -11.64 3.58
N ALA A 241 -14.63 -10.93 3.49
CA ALA A 241 -14.58 -9.56 3.01
C ALA A 241 -13.52 -9.42 1.92
N SER A 242 -13.85 -8.70 0.87
CA SER A 242 -12.96 -8.47 -0.28
C SER A 242 -13.19 -7.11 -0.91
N LEU A 243 -12.21 -6.65 -1.68
CA LEU A 243 -12.36 -5.49 -2.56
C LEU A 243 -12.60 -5.98 -3.98
N LYS A 244 -13.65 -5.48 -4.62
CA LYS A 244 -14.00 -5.77 -6.01
C LYS A 244 -13.89 -4.50 -6.84
N VAL A 245 -13.47 -4.65 -8.08
CA VAL A 245 -13.36 -3.54 -9.04
C VAL A 245 -14.08 -3.92 -10.32
N GLY A 246 -14.90 -2.99 -10.84
CA GLY A 246 -15.70 -3.21 -12.04
C GLY A 246 -16.93 -4.10 -11.80
N GLU A 247 -17.61 -4.45 -12.85
CA GLU A 247 -18.76 -5.36 -12.83
C GLU A 247 -18.30 -6.82 -12.68
N GLU A 248 -17.72 -7.19 -11.56
CA GLU A 248 -17.63 -8.58 -11.15
C GLU A 248 -19.00 -9.04 -10.64
N THR A 249 -20.01 -8.93 -11.47
CA THR A 249 -21.29 -9.56 -11.19
C THR A 249 -21.07 -11.06 -11.27
N PRO A 250 -21.37 -11.85 -10.24
CA PRO A 250 -21.30 -13.30 -10.32
C PRO A 250 -22.15 -13.79 -11.50
N GLY A 251 -21.51 -14.36 -12.51
CA GLY A 251 -22.17 -14.87 -13.71
C GLY A 251 -21.98 -14.06 -15.00
N VAL A 252 -21.37 -12.88 -14.96
CA VAL A 252 -21.10 -12.03 -16.13
C VAL A 252 -19.59 -11.68 -16.24
N ALA A 253 -18.72 -12.58 -15.85
CA ALA A 253 -17.32 -12.46 -16.24
C ALA A 253 -17.26 -12.66 -17.77
N THR A 254 -17.08 -11.60 -18.52
CA THR A 254 -16.77 -11.71 -19.95
C THR A 254 -15.43 -12.44 -20.05
N PRO A 255 -15.38 -13.65 -20.61
CA PRO A 255 -14.11 -14.35 -20.75
C PRO A 255 -13.15 -13.49 -21.56
N GLY A 256 -12.04 -13.07 -20.93
CA GLY A 256 -11.00 -12.31 -21.58
C GLY A 256 -10.92 -10.82 -21.27
N SER A 257 -11.79 -10.26 -20.42
CA SER A 257 -11.61 -8.87 -19.97
C SER A 257 -10.47 -8.78 -18.95
N MET A 258 -9.48 -7.95 -19.25
CA MET A 258 -8.37 -7.66 -18.35
C MET A 258 -8.88 -6.89 -17.13
N HIS A 259 -8.48 -7.29 -15.91
CA HIS A 259 -8.77 -6.54 -14.72
C HIS A 259 -8.14 -5.14 -14.80
N PRO A 260 -8.84 -4.05 -14.40
CA PRO A 260 -8.30 -2.68 -14.50
C PRO A 260 -6.93 -2.51 -13.84
N CYS A 261 -6.70 -3.14 -12.71
CA CYS A 261 -5.41 -3.09 -12.02
C CYS A 261 -4.30 -3.81 -12.79
N GLU A 262 -4.61 -4.90 -13.47
CA GLU A 262 -3.65 -5.56 -14.38
C GLU A 262 -3.28 -4.63 -15.54
N GLY A 263 -4.24 -3.91 -16.08
CA GLY A 263 -4.01 -2.88 -17.12
C GLY A 263 -3.07 -1.78 -16.64
N MET A 264 -3.24 -1.32 -15.42
CA MET A 264 -2.37 -0.29 -14.80
C MET A 264 -0.94 -0.80 -14.59
N ILE A 265 -0.77 -2.05 -14.19
CA ILE A 265 0.54 -2.70 -14.05
C ILE A 265 1.22 -2.79 -15.42
N GLY A 266 0.51 -3.27 -16.42
CA GLY A 266 1.00 -3.38 -17.80
C GLY A 266 1.43 -2.02 -18.36
N GLU A 267 0.64 -0.99 -18.17
CA GLU A 267 0.96 0.38 -18.58
C GLU A 267 2.24 0.89 -17.91
N ARG A 268 2.36 0.69 -16.60
CA ARG A 268 3.54 1.13 -15.82
C ARG A 268 4.85 0.54 -16.35
N PHE A 269 4.84 -0.71 -16.78
CA PHE A 269 6.05 -1.43 -17.23
C PHE A 269 6.13 -1.65 -18.75
N GLY A 270 5.23 -1.04 -19.51
CA GLY A 270 5.24 -1.14 -20.97
C GLY A 270 4.94 -2.54 -21.49
N ILE A 271 4.14 -3.31 -20.78
CA ILE A 271 3.74 -4.68 -21.16
C ILE A 271 2.34 -4.64 -21.77
N SER A 272 2.24 -5.09 -23.00
CA SER A 272 0.97 -5.18 -23.75
C SER A 272 1.04 -6.27 -24.82
N SER A 273 -0.11 -6.73 -25.29
CA SER A 273 -0.21 -7.72 -26.35
C SER A 273 0.00 -7.06 -27.72
N GLN A 274 1.16 -7.25 -28.31
CA GLN A 274 1.58 -6.69 -29.60
C GLN A 274 2.01 -7.76 -30.62
N GLY A 275 1.70 -9.02 -30.37
CA GLY A 275 2.09 -10.13 -31.23
C GLY A 275 3.56 -10.54 -31.15
N ARG A 276 4.29 -10.10 -30.13
CA ARG A 276 5.68 -10.48 -29.91
C ARG A 276 5.78 -11.81 -29.16
N ALA A 277 6.89 -12.50 -29.30
CA ALA A 277 7.08 -13.84 -28.76
C ALA A 277 6.91 -13.94 -27.23
N ALA A 278 7.37 -12.95 -26.48
CA ALA A 278 7.30 -12.95 -25.01
C ALA A 278 6.04 -12.29 -24.44
N ASP A 279 5.18 -11.68 -25.24
CA ASP A 279 4.03 -10.91 -24.77
C ASP A 279 3.07 -11.74 -23.89
N LYS A 280 2.82 -12.97 -24.26
CA LYS A 280 1.93 -13.86 -23.50
C LYS A 280 2.51 -14.18 -22.12
N TRP A 281 3.80 -14.48 -22.06
CA TRP A 281 4.50 -14.75 -20.80
C TRP A 281 4.56 -13.52 -19.91
N LEU A 282 4.88 -12.37 -20.47
CA LEU A 282 4.87 -11.09 -19.73
C LEU A 282 3.46 -10.73 -19.24
N GLY A 283 2.44 -11.00 -20.02
CA GLY A 283 1.04 -10.84 -19.62
C GLY A 283 0.66 -11.72 -18.43
N GLU A 284 1.18 -12.94 -18.35
CA GLU A 284 1.03 -13.80 -17.18
C GLU A 284 1.76 -13.23 -15.96
N VAL A 285 2.96 -12.67 -16.13
CA VAL A 285 3.68 -12.00 -15.05
C VAL A 285 2.82 -10.87 -14.46
N VAL A 286 2.22 -10.04 -15.30
CA VAL A 286 1.33 -8.94 -14.86
C VAL A 286 0.12 -9.49 -14.09
N ARG A 287 -0.56 -10.49 -14.62
CA ARG A 287 -1.72 -11.08 -13.96
C ARG A 287 -1.41 -11.69 -12.60
N TRP A 288 -0.30 -12.43 -12.50
CA TRP A 288 0.13 -13.04 -11.25
C TRP A 288 0.66 -12.01 -10.25
N THR A 289 1.31 -10.94 -10.73
CA THR A 289 1.69 -9.80 -9.87
C THR A 289 0.47 -9.22 -9.17
N TRP A 290 -0.62 -9.01 -9.90
CA TRP A 290 -1.86 -8.54 -9.31
C TRP A 290 -2.47 -9.56 -8.33
N LYS A 291 -2.73 -10.77 -8.81
CA LYS A 291 -3.44 -11.79 -8.02
C LYS A 291 -2.70 -12.28 -6.78
N VAL A 292 -1.40 -12.45 -6.88
CA VAL A 292 -0.60 -13.10 -5.84
C VAL A 292 0.07 -12.09 -4.91
N LYS A 293 0.49 -10.95 -5.43
CA LYS A 293 1.28 -9.97 -4.67
C LYS A 293 0.49 -8.73 -4.29
N LEU A 294 -0.01 -8.00 -5.26
CA LEU A 294 -0.54 -6.65 -5.04
C LEU A 294 -1.94 -6.63 -4.44
N TYR A 295 -2.82 -7.52 -4.86
CA TYR A 295 -4.19 -7.55 -4.35
C TYR A 295 -4.22 -7.70 -2.81
N THR A 296 -3.55 -8.69 -2.27
CA THR A 296 -3.50 -8.93 -0.83
C THR A 296 -2.82 -7.79 -0.07
N HIS A 297 -1.73 -7.26 -0.63
CA HIS A 297 -1.01 -6.13 -0.03
C HIS A 297 -1.91 -4.89 0.10
N LEU A 298 -2.55 -4.50 -1.00
CA LEU A 298 -3.39 -3.30 -1.04
C LEU A 298 -4.70 -3.46 -0.28
N GLU A 299 -5.30 -4.64 -0.31
CA GLU A 299 -6.48 -4.96 0.52
C GLU A 299 -6.16 -4.82 2.01
N THR A 300 -5.03 -5.34 2.44
CA THR A 300 -4.57 -5.23 3.83
C THR A 300 -4.36 -3.78 4.24
N ASP A 301 -3.71 -2.98 3.39
CA ASP A 301 -3.48 -1.56 3.63
C ASP A 301 -4.81 -0.79 3.75
N LEU A 302 -5.71 -0.99 2.79
CA LEU A 302 -6.98 -0.26 2.74
C LEU A 302 -7.95 -0.68 3.86
N PHE A 303 -7.97 -1.94 4.23
CA PHE A 303 -8.73 -2.41 5.40
C PHE A 303 -8.14 -1.87 6.70
N GLY A 304 -6.81 -1.73 6.78
CA GLY A 304 -6.13 -1.09 7.90
C GLY A 304 -6.57 0.38 8.05
N GLU A 305 -6.56 1.14 6.97
CA GLU A 305 -7.02 2.55 6.97
C GLU A 305 -8.48 2.70 7.40
N LEU A 306 -9.37 1.80 6.92
CA LEU A 306 -10.77 1.82 7.35
C LEU A 306 -10.93 1.52 8.84
N ARG A 307 -10.11 0.65 9.40
CA ARG A 307 -10.13 0.32 10.82
C ARG A 307 -9.64 1.47 11.67
N GLU A 308 -8.52 2.09 11.30
CA GLU A 308 -7.98 3.27 11.99
C GLU A 308 -8.95 4.44 11.97
N GLY A 309 -9.57 4.75 10.83
CA GLY A 309 -10.59 5.80 10.74
C GLY A 309 -11.89 5.53 11.50
N ALA A 310 -12.05 4.35 12.06
CA ALA A 310 -13.22 3.97 12.86
C ALA A 310 -12.96 4.02 14.37
N GLU A 311 -11.71 4.05 14.78
CA GLU A 311 -11.29 4.18 16.18
C GLU A 311 -11.16 5.65 16.63
N ASP A 312 -11.17 6.58 15.65
CA ASP A 312 -11.21 8.04 15.85
C ASP A 312 -12.67 8.56 15.93
#